data_750b301f9438267877d9e57ef4bdabc3
#
_entry.id   750b301f9438267877d9e57ef4bdabc3
#
_cell.length_a   1.000
_cell.length_b   1.000
_cell.length_c   1.000
_cell.angle_alpha   90.00
_cell.angle_beta   90.00
_cell.angle_gamma   90.00
#
_symmetry.space_group_name_H-M   'P 1'
#
loop_
_entity.id
_entity.type
_entity.pdbx_description
1 polymer ?
#
loop_
_entity_poly.entity_id
_entity_poly.type
_entity_poly.pdbx_seq_one_letter_code
_entity_poly.pdbx_strand_id
1 'polypeptide(L)'
;MSEPLVIITPRPGSAFTFDVIVRDLRGESRHRVTVEANDAERWAKLGAEPSRWAEAVMRFLLDRKPKESIMSAFDTGVVRRYFPEFDEAFPRYLVRLGGEPGRRTSRRPKYGGMLT
;
A
#
# COMPACT_ATOMS: atom_id res chain seq x y z
N MET A 1 13.94 -3.91 -15.59
CA MET A 1 13.18 -4.84 -14.77
C MET A 1 11.86 -4.22 -14.37
N SER A 2 10.78 -4.91 -14.60
CA SER A 2 9.48 -4.34 -14.29
C SER A 2 9.07 -4.75 -12.89
N GLU A 3 8.36 -3.84 -12.24
CA GLU A 3 7.81 -4.11 -10.91
C GLU A 3 6.59 -5.02 -11.05
N PRO A 4 6.31 -5.80 -10.02
CA PRO A 4 5.08 -6.59 -10.03
C PRO A 4 3.85 -5.71 -10.12
N LEU A 5 2.83 -6.22 -10.77
CA LEU A 5 1.53 -5.57 -10.80
C LEU A 5 0.80 -5.93 -9.50
N VAL A 6 0.29 -4.92 -8.82
CA VAL A 6 -0.44 -5.12 -7.57
C VAL A 6 -1.86 -4.62 -7.78
N ILE A 7 -2.83 -5.52 -7.67
CA ILE A 7 -4.24 -5.21 -7.88
C ILE A 7 -4.96 -5.30 -6.54
N ILE A 8 -5.58 -4.20 -6.13
CA ILE A 8 -6.24 -4.10 -4.82
C ILE A 8 -7.74 -4.03 -5.03
N THR A 9 -8.48 -4.88 -4.31
CA THR A 9 -9.93 -4.87 -4.33
C THR A 9 -10.44 -4.83 -2.90
N PRO A 10 -11.21 -3.81 -2.51
CA PRO A 10 -11.79 -3.78 -1.17
C PRO A 10 -12.77 -4.94 -0.99
N ARG A 11 -12.74 -5.56 0.17
CA ARG A 11 -13.67 -6.64 0.45
C ARG A 11 -15.01 -6.08 0.87
N PRO A 12 -16.11 -6.60 0.33
CA PRO A 12 -17.44 -6.18 0.76
C PRO A 12 -17.63 -6.48 2.25
N GLY A 13 -18.27 -5.57 2.95
CA GLY A 13 -18.58 -5.78 4.35
C GLY A 13 -17.44 -5.46 5.31
N SER A 14 -16.30 -5.01 4.81
CA SER A 14 -15.19 -4.64 5.68
C SER A 14 -14.53 -3.38 5.14
N ALA A 15 -14.41 -2.38 6.00
CA ALA A 15 -13.81 -1.11 5.59
C ALA A 15 -12.29 -1.19 5.49
N PHE A 16 -11.68 -2.20 6.11
CA PHE A 16 -10.23 -2.23 6.25
C PHE A 16 -9.60 -3.51 5.75
N THR A 17 -10.33 -4.33 5.03
CA THR A 17 -9.80 -5.58 4.49
C THR A 17 -9.84 -5.54 2.97
N PHE A 18 -8.74 -5.96 2.37
CA PHE A 18 -8.54 -5.87 0.92
C PHE A 18 -8.06 -7.19 0.38
N ASP A 19 -8.57 -7.58 -0.78
CA ASP A 19 -8.04 -8.70 -1.53
C ASP A 19 -6.99 -8.15 -2.48
N VAL A 20 -5.82 -8.78 -2.51
CA VAL A 20 -4.69 -8.30 -3.27
C VAL A 20 -4.21 -9.40 -4.19
N ILE A 21 -3.98 -9.07 -5.45
CA ILE A 21 -3.36 -9.96 -6.41
C ILE A 21 -2.02 -9.35 -6.80
N VAL A 22 -0.96 -10.14 -6.68
CA VAL A 22 0.37 -9.73 -7.12
C VAL A 22 0.74 -10.57 -8.32
N ARG A 23 1.06 -9.94 -9.44
CA ARG A 23 1.35 -10.64 -10.69
C ARG A 23 2.68 -10.18 -11.24
N ASP A 24 3.52 -11.14 -11.60
CA ASP A 24 4.79 -10.85 -12.23
C ASP A 24 5.06 -11.94 -13.30
N LEU A 25 6.28 -11.97 -13.80
CA LEU A 25 6.63 -12.91 -14.87
C LEU A 25 6.58 -14.37 -14.44
N ARG A 26 6.62 -14.62 -13.13
CA ARG A 26 6.58 -15.99 -12.61
C ARG A 26 5.18 -16.46 -12.27
N GLY A 27 4.20 -15.56 -12.36
CA GLY A 27 2.83 -15.93 -12.06
C GLY A 27 2.20 -14.97 -11.10
N GLU A 28 1.27 -15.51 -10.32
CA GLU A 28 0.38 -14.68 -9.54
C GLU A 28 0.26 -15.23 -8.13
N SER A 29 0.16 -14.34 -7.14
CA SER A 29 -0.16 -14.72 -5.78
C SER A 29 -1.34 -13.89 -5.28
N ARG A 30 -2.05 -14.42 -4.29
CA ARG A 30 -3.24 -13.77 -3.75
C ARG A 30 -3.10 -13.63 -2.25
N HIS A 31 -3.51 -12.48 -1.77
CA HIS A 31 -3.35 -12.16 -0.35
C HIS A 31 -4.57 -11.41 0.15
N ARG A 32 -4.86 -11.56 1.43
CA ARG A 32 -5.87 -10.77 2.11
C ARG A 32 -5.19 -9.93 3.16
N VAL A 33 -5.30 -8.63 3.01
CA VAL A 33 -4.61 -7.69 3.89
C VAL A 33 -5.63 -6.94 4.71
N THR A 34 -5.47 -6.97 6.02
CA THR A 34 -6.33 -6.22 6.92
C THR A 34 -5.51 -5.11 7.56
N VAL A 35 -5.99 -3.88 7.43
CA VAL A 35 -5.35 -2.73 8.06
C VAL A 35 -5.98 -2.55 9.43
N GLU A 36 -5.14 -2.51 10.47
CA GLU A 36 -5.66 -2.31 11.82
C GLU A 36 -6.27 -0.93 11.95
N ALA A 37 -7.29 -0.81 12.81
CA ALA A 37 -8.04 0.43 12.93
C ALA A 37 -7.14 1.61 13.29
N ASN A 38 -6.18 1.41 14.17
CA ASN A 38 -5.26 2.49 14.54
C ASN A 38 -4.43 2.95 13.36
N ASP A 39 -4.00 2.02 12.52
CA ASP A 39 -3.25 2.37 11.33
C ASP A 39 -4.13 3.10 10.33
N ALA A 40 -5.36 2.62 10.15
CA ALA A 40 -6.28 3.26 9.23
C ALA A 40 -6.53 4.72 9.63
N GLU A 41 -6.68 4.96 10.92
CA GLU A 41 -6.91 6.31 11.41
C GLU A 41 -5.72 7.21 11.11
N ARG A 42 -4.51 6.71 11.39
CA ARG A 42 -3.31 7.50 11.14
C ARG A 42 -3.10 7.77 9.67
N TRP A 43 -3.32 6.76 8.84
CA TRP A 43 -3.03 6.89 7.42
C TRP A 43 -4.08 7.71 6.69
N ALA A 44 -5.32 7.69 7.18
CA ALA A 44 -6.35 8.54 6.60
C ALA A 44 -5.97 10.02 6.73
N LYS A 45 -5.29 10.37 7.81
CA LYS A 45 -4.84 11.74 8.01
C LYS A 45 -3.75 12.15 7.03
N LEU A 46 -3.11 11.18 6.38
CA LEU A 46 -2.10 11.49 5.36
C LEU A 46 -2.74 11.72 3.99
N GLY A 47 -4.05 11.58 3.88
CA GLY A 47 -4.76 11.94 2.67
C GLY A 47 -4.87 10.86 1.61
N ALA A 48 -4.36 9.67 1.90
CA ALA A 48 -4.40 8.58 0.92
C ALA A 48 -5.69 7.78 1.06
N GLU A 49 -6.18 7.27 -0.05
CA GLU A 49 -7.35 6.42 -0.06
C GLU A 49 -7.01 5.05 0.52
N PRO A 50 -8.03 4.35 1.08
CA PRO A 50 -7.75 3.05 1.70
C PRO A 50 -7.08 2.03 0.79
N SER A 51 -7.43 1.98 -0.49
CA SER A 51 -6.76 1.02 -1.38
C SER A 51 -5.28 1.31 -1.50
N ARG A 52 -4.88 2.57 -1.34
CA ARG A 52 -3.46 2.93 -1.35
C ARG A 52 -2.73 2.38 -0.13
N TRP A 53 -3.43 2.28 1.00
CA TRP A 53 -2.82 1.68 2.19
C TRP A 53 -2.41 0.24 1.91
N ALA A 54 -3.32 -0.54 1.33
CA ALA A 54 -3.03 -1.94 1.05
C ALA A 54 -1.93 -2.07 0.02
N GLU A 55 -1.95 -1.23 -1.01
CA GLU A 55 -0.90 -1.27 -2.02
C GLU A 55 0.46 -0.92 -1.41
N ALA A 56 0.50 0.09 -0.55
CA ALA A 56 1.76 0.48 0.09
C ALA A 56 2.30 -0.64 0.97
N VAL A 57 1.42 -1.33 1.70
CA VAL A 57 1.83 -2.47 2.51
C VAL A 57 2.47 -3.54 1.63
N MET A 58 1.83 -3.86 0.50
CA MET A 58 2.36 -4.89 -0.40
C MET A 58 3.68 -4.46 -1.02
N ARG A 59 3.81 -3.18 -1.41
CA ARG A 59 5.07 -2.70 -1.96
C ARG A 59 6.19 -2.78 -0.93
N PHE A 60 5.89 -2.43 0.32
CA PHE A 60 6.85 -2.56 1.39
C PHE A 60 7.34 -4.00 1.52
N LEU A 61 6.39 -4.96 1.50
CA LEU A 61 6.74 -6.36 1.65
C LEU A 61 7.51 -6.88 0.44
N LEU A 62 7.09 -6.48 -0.77
CA LEU A 62 7.74 -6.95 -1.99
C LEU A 62 9.18 -6.45 -2.13
N ASP A 63 9.50 -5.33 -1.51
CA ASP A 63 10.89 -4.87 -1.48
C ASP A 63 11.76 -5.78 -0.60
N ARG A 64 11.15 -6.60 0.24
CA ARG A 64 11.87 -7.40 1.22
C ARG A 64 11.77 -8.90 1.00
N LYS A 65 10.71 -9.34 0.31
CA LYS A 65 10.43 -10.76 0.12
C LYS A 65 9.80 -10.98 -1.24
N PRO A 66 10.07 -12.13 -1.87
CA PRO A 66 9.33 -12.46 -3.09
C PRO A 66 7.86 -12.73 -2.77
N LYS A 67 6.99 -12.57 -3.76
CA LYS A 67 5.56 -12.71 -3.53
C LYS A 67 5.19 -14.08 -2.97
N GLU A 68 5.96 -15.10 -3.32
CA GLU A 68 5.69 -16.46 -2.86
C GLU A 68 5.93 -16.64 -1.37
N SER A 69 6.70 -15.75 -0.77
CA SER A 69 7.02 -15.82 0.65
C SER A 69 6.12 -14.95 1.51
N ILE A 70 5.19 -14.22 0.89
CA ILE A 70 4.28 -13.36 1.63
C ILE A 70 3.05 -14.17 2.00
N MET A 71 2.63 -14.06 3.26
CA MET A 71 1.49 -14.82 3.75
C MET A 71 0.25 -14.53 2.94
N SER A 72 -0.64 -15.53 2.86
CA SER A 72 -1.88 -15.37 2.09
C SER A 72 -2.92 -14.53 2.84
N ALA A 73 -2.79 -14.39 4.15
CA ALA A 73 -3.70 -13.55 4.93
C ALA A 73 -2.94 -13.02 6.13
N PHE A 74 -3.00 -11.71 6.34
CA PHE A 74 -2.29 -11.10 7.45
C PHE A 74 -2.83 -9.70 7.69
N ASP A 75 -2.47 -9.13 8.84
CA ASP A 75 -2.84 -7.75 9.13
C ASP A 75 -1.56 -6.92 9.35
N THR A 76 -1.75 -5.62 9.47
CA THR A 76 -0.61 -4.72 9.62
C THR A 76 0.16 -4.94 10.92
N GLY A 77 -0.50 -5.48 11.95
CA GLY A 77 0.20 -5.81 13.18
C GLY A 77 1.22 -6.91 12.97
N VAL A 78 0.87 -7.90 12.13
CA VAL A 78 1.80 -8.97 11.79
C VAL A 78 3.00 -8.42 11.03
N VAL A 79 2.75 -7.52 10.07
CA VAL A 79 3.83 -6.91 9.31
C VAL A 79 4.81 -6.21 10.25
N ARG A 80 4.28 -5.48 11.21
CA ARG A 80 5.10 -4.74 12.16
C ARG A 80 5.95 -5.65 13.03
N ARG A 81 5.42 -6.82 13.37
CA ARG A 81 6.19 -7.77 14.17
C ARG A 81 7.36 -8.35 13.41
N TYR A 82 7.20 -8.64 12.13
CA TYR A 82 8.28 -9.21 11.32
C TYR A 82 9.25 -8.15 10.83
N PHE A 83 8.79 -6.93 10.68
CA PHE A 83 9.62 -5.84 10.15
C PHE A 83 9.47 -4.63 11.06
N PRO A 84 10.27 -4.55 12.12
CA PRO A 84 10.13 -3.45 13.09
C PRO A 84 10.27 -2.05 12.47
N GLU A 85 10.95 -1.97 11.33
CA GLU A 85 11.12 -0.68 10.65
C GLU A 85 9.87 -0.23 9.89
N PHE A 86 8.79 -1.03 9.93
CA PHE A 86 7.61 -0.77 9.11
C PHE A 86 7.04 0.63 9.35
N ASP A 87 6.86 1.02 10.61
CA ASP A 87 6.25 2.31 10.92
C ASP A 87 7.09 3.47 10.40
N GLU A 88 8.38 3.31 10.41
CA GLU A 88 9.28 4.36 9.94
C GLU A 88 9.32 4.44 8.42
N ALA A 89 9.27 3.30 7.76
CA ALA A 89 9.44 3.24 6.31
C ALA A 89 8.13 3.45 5.55
N PHE A 90 7.01 3.09 6.14
CA PHE A 90 5.73 3.03 5.43
C PHE A 90 5.30 4.36 4.81
N PRO A 91 5.44 5.51 5.49
CA PRO A 91 4.97 6.76 4.87
C PRO A 91 5.60 7.06 3.52
N ARG A 92 6.82 6.62 3.31
CA ARG A 92 7.48 6.81 2.02
C ARG A 92 6.79 6.03 0.92
N TYR A 93 6.25 4.86 1.26
CA TYR A 93 5.54 4.05 0.27
C TYR A 93 4.21 4.68 -0.10
N LEU A 94 3.52 5.27 0.86
CA LEU A 94 2.27 5.96 0.57
C LEU A 94 2.50 7.14 -0.38
N VAL A 95 3.52 7.92 -0.12
CA VAL A 95 3.82 9.09 -0.95
C VAL A 95 4.15 8.66 -2.37
N ARG A 96 4.95 7.59 -2.51
CA ARG A 96 5.36 7.10 -3.83
C ARG A 96 4.19 6.67 -4.69
N LEU A 97 3.09 6.25 -4.07
CA LEU A 97 1.94 5.79 -4.83
C LEU A 97 0.99 6.91 -5.19
N GLY A 98 1.46 8.15 -5.13
CA GLY A 98 0.66 9.27 -5.55
C GLY A 98 -0.31 9.77 -4.53
N GLY A 99 -0.26 9.23 -3.34
CA GLY A 99 -1.04 9.77 -2.26
C GLY A 99 -0.37 11.00 -1.73
N GLU A 100 -0.11 11.96 -2.57
CA GLU A 100 0.55 13.15 -2.09
C GLU A 100 -0.30 13.85 -1.06
N PRO A 101 0.20 14.04 0.10
CA PRO A 101 -0.56 14.73 1.11
C PRO A 101 -0.92 16.13 0.62
N GLY A 102 -2.20 16.43 0.60
CA GLY A 102 -2.63 17.76 0.26
C GLY A 102 -2.71 18.07 -1.21
N ARG A 103 -2.74 17.12 -2.03
CA ARG A 103 -2.77 17.39 -3.41
C ARG A 103 -3.99 16.95 -4.13
N ARG A 104 -4.00 17.07 -4.84
CA ARG A 104 -4.62 16.63 -5.53
C ARG A 104 -4.66 16.71 -6.63
N THR A 105 -4.52 16.72 -6.81
CA THR A 105 -4.07 16.60 -7.59
C THR A 105 -4.05 16.84 -8.28
N SER A 106 -4.15 17.48 -8.56
CA SER A 106 -3.49 17.70 -9.14
C SER A 106 -3.27 18.11 -9.58
N ARG A 107 -3.28 18.68 -9.77
CA ARG A 107 -2.46 19.04 -10.13
C ARG A 107 -2.03 19.59 -10.41
N ARG A 108 -2.05 20.16 -10.54
CA ARG A 108 -1.04 20.59 -10.79
C ARG A 108 -0.53 21.06 -10.95
N PRO A 109 -0.58 21.51 -10.87
CA PRO A 109 0.50 21.84 -11.04
C PRO A 109 0.95 22.21 -11.16
N LYS A 110 1.06 22.56 -11.00
CA LYS A 110 2.05 22.67 -11.11
C LYS A 110 2.55 22.82 -11.29
N TYR A 111 2.36 23.47 -11.17
CA TYR A 111 3.43 23.45 -11.46
C TYR A 111 3.64 23.40 -11.79
N GLY A 112 3.13 23.83 -11.46
CA GLY A 112 3.83 23.80 -11.77
C GLY A 112 3.93 23.97 -12.09
N GLY A 113 3.58 24.30 -11.92
CA GLY A 113 4.22 24.30 -12.16
C GLY A 113 4.27 24.47 -12.41
N MET A 114 4.22 24.92 -12.44
CA MET A 114 4.79 24.84 -12.68
C MET A 114 4.85 24.77 -13.03
N LEU A 115 4.56 25.17 -12.95
CA LEU A 115 5.07 24.85 -13.37
C LEU A 115 5.05 24.77 -13.75
N THR A 116 4.81 25.33 -13.74
CA THR A 116 5.16 25.01 -14.07
C THR A 116 5.22 24.74 -14.44
#